data_e1877743ebd09f47bb8524587c857792
#
_entry.id   e1877743ebd09f47bb8524587c857792
#
_cell.length_a   1.000
_cell.length_b   1.000
_cell.length_c   1.000
_cell.angle_alpha   90.00
_cell.angle_beta   90.00
_cell.angle_gamma   90.00
#
_symmetry.space_group_name_H-M   'P 1'
#
loop_
_entity.id
_entity.type
_entity.pdbx_description
1 polymer ?
#
loop_
_entity_poly.entity_id
_entity_poly.type
_entity_poly.pdbx_seq_one_letter_code
_entity_poly.pdbx_strand_id
1 'polypeptide(L)'
;MEFSVSSYRSHSIKTVCILGGSKLIGHIQHVDMAYQFVKELEKYKIDILYGGSNYIFLGYLLDAAQNERTNVTSALNYPTVRTSSIGGSTGLMLQAQSVHDNLIYMVNNSDAFIVLPGGYGTLNEIFNITSWAERDFHTKPIGLLNINNFFSDLLTFLDQGVDHKFISQPSRDILICVDTVADLLIKFQAHISVKNLEVKAHQPQAIGAKRKRSLDPLDLSL
;
A
#
# COMPACT_ATOMS: atom_id res chain seq x y z
N MET A 1 -5.39 19.35 6.50
CA MET A 1 -5.23 17.93 6.91
C MET A 1 -3.75 17.67 6.99
N GLU A 2 -3.24 17.45 8.18
CA GLU A 2 -1.82 17.20 8.39
C GLU A 2 -1.49 15.75 8.04
N PHE A 3 -0.50 15.55 7.15
CA PHE A 3 0.15 14.27 7.01
C PHE A 3 0.92 14.01 8.30
N SER A 4 0.44 13.11 9.13
CA SER A 4 1.18 12.62 10.27
C SER A 4 2.43 11.90 9.75
N VAL A 5 3.60 12.49 9.95
CA VAL A 5 4.89 11.83 9.77
C VAL A 5 4.98 10.75 10.85
N SER A 6 4.43 9.58 10.53
CA SER A 6 4.42 8.42 11.43
C SER A 6 5.84 7.96 11.69
N SER A 7 6.20 7.93 12.95
CA SER A 7 7.45 7.43 13.50
C SER A 7 7.86 6.08 12.86
N TYR A 8 9.04 6.06 12.26
CA TYR A 8 9.69 4.89 11.67
C TYR A 8 9.89 3.78 12.72
N ARG A 9 8.98 2.82 12.75
CA ARG A 9 9.16 1.55 13.47
C ARG A 9 9.69 0.52 12.49
N SER A 10 10.55 -0.40 12.94
CA SER A 10 10.95 -1.63 12.24
C SER A 10 9.67 -2.40 11.83
N HIS A 11 9.20 -2.23 10.60
CA HIS A 11 7.86 -2.68 10.22
C HIS A 11 7.96 -4.03 9.50
N SER A 12 7.42 -5.04 10.13
CA SER A 12 6.84 -6.18 9.43
C SER A 12 5.54 -5.72 8.77
N ILE A 13 5.25 -6.15 7.55
CA ILE A 13 3.97 -5.91 6.88
C ILE A 13 2.87 -6.57 7.71
N LYS A 14 1.89 -5.79 8.12
CA LYS A 14 0.72 -6.26 8.88
C LYS A 14 -0.56 -6.15 8.08
N THR A 15 -0.66 -5.14 7.22
CA THR A 15 -1.83 -4.89 6.40
C THR A 15 -1.40 -4.58 4.98
N VAL A 16 -1.94 -5.28 4.00
CA VAL A 16 -1.77 -4.96 2.58
C VAL A 16 -3.06 -4.37 2.02
N CYS A 17 -2.91 -3.30 1.23
CA CYS A 17 -4.03 -2.75 0.46
C CYS A 17 -4.09 -3.43 -0.90
N ILE A 18 -5.24 -4.03 -1.24
CA ILE A 18 -5.49 -4.60 -2.57
C ILE A 18 -6.25 -3.59 -3.41
N LEU A 19 -5.66 -3.19 -4.54
CA LEU A 19 -6.25 -2.30 -5.54
C LEU A 19 -6.63 -3.09 -6.79
N GLY A 20 -7.69 -2.69 -7.47
CA GLY A 20 -8.09 -3.31 -8.74
C GLY A 20 -9.18 -4.37 -8.61
N GLY A 21 -9.24 -5.27 -9.57
CA GLY A 21 -10.26 -6.31 -9.60
C GLY A 21 -11.67 -5.84 -10.00
N SER A 22 -11.85 -4.59 -10.47
CA SER A 22 -13.16 -3.95 -10.65
C SER A 22 -14.09 -4.58 -11.69
N LYS A 23 -13.56 -5.39 -12.61
CA LYS A 23 -14.35 -6.09 -13.66
C LYS A 23 -14.04 -7.57 -13.76
N LEU A 24 -13.54 -8.17 -12.70
CA LEU A 24 -13.36 -9.62 -12.61
C LEU A 24 -14.72 -10.31 -12.47
N ILE A 25 -15.63 -10.10 -13.44
CA ILE A 25 -16.97 -10.67 -13.42
C ILE A 25 -16.96 -11.98 -14.19
N GLY A 26 -17.34 -13.06 -13.53
CA GLY A 26 -17.87 -14.24 -14.20
C GLY A 26 -16.91 -15.41 -14.45
N HIS A 27 -15.69 -15.45 -13.88
CA HIS A 27 -14.82 -16.62 -14.04
C HIS A 27 -14.47 -17.27 -12.68
N ILE A 28 -14.58 -18.59 -12.64
CA ILE A 28 -14.12 -19.46 -11.53
C ILE A 28 -12.71 -19.12 -11.09
N GLN A 29 -11.84 -18.72 -12.01
CA GLN A 29 -10.47 -18.27 -11.76
C GLN A 29 -10.36 -17.12 -10.73
N HIS A 30 -11.39 -16.30 -10.57
CA HIS A 30 -11.35 -15.18 -9.63
C HIS A 30 -11.71 -15.59 -8.20
N VAL A 31 -12.54 -16.59 -8.06
CA VAL A 31 -12.82 -17.25 -6.77
C VAL A 31 -11.54 -17.89 -6.27
N ASP A 32 -10.93 -18.74 -7.10
CA ASP A 32 -9.68 -19.42 -6.75
C ASP A 32 -8.58 -18.42 -6.40
N MET A 33 -8.48 -17.31 -7.12
CA MET A 33 -7.52 -16.25 -6.85
C MET A 33 -7.77 -15.59 -5.49
N ALA A 34 -9.00 -15.26 -5.13
CA ALA A 34 -9.32 -14.66 -3.83
C ALA A 34 -8.95 -15.62 -2.69
N TYR A 35 -9.27 -16.90 -2.82
CA TYR A 35 -8.90 -17.92 -1.83
C TYR A 35 -7.39 -18.11 -1.72
N GLN A 36 -6.69 -18.19 -2.85
CA GLN A 36 -5.22 -18.30 -2.85
C GLN A 36 -4.56 -17.07 -2.21
N PHE A 37 -5.10 -15.88 -2.48
CA PHE A 37 -4.64 -14.63 -1.89
C PHE A 37 -4.75 -14.64 -0.36
N VAL A 38 -5.95 -14.91 0.15
CA VAL A 38 -6.19 -14.95 1.59
C VAL A 38 -5.32 -16.01 2.25
N LYS A 39 -5.27 -17.21 1.68
CA LYS A 39 -4.45 -18.32 2.21
C LYS A 39 -2.96 -17.99 2.22
N GLU A 40 -2.46 -17.27 1.21
CA GLU A 40 -1.05 -16.88 1.17
C GLU A 40 -0.74 -15.81 2.22
N LEU A 41 -1.60 -14.81 2.38
CA LEU A 41 -1.44 -13.72 3.34
C LEU A 41 -1.60 -14.22 4.79
N GLU A 42 -2.49 -15.19 5.03
CA GLU A 42 -2.68 -15.81 6.36
C GLU A 42 -1.41 -16.47 6.89
N LYS A 43 -0.63 -17.14 6.04
CA LYS A 43 0.66 -17.73 6.44
C LYS A 43 1.59 -16.74 7.14
N TYR A 44 1.50 -15.48 6.76
CA TYR A 44 2.30 -14.38 7.30
C TYR A 44 1.53 -13.52 8.30
N LYS A 45 0.27 -13.86 8.61
CA LYS A 45 -0.64 -13.09 9.49
C LYS A 45 -0.83 -11.65 9.01
N ILE A 46 -1.04 -11.49 7.71
CA ILE A 46 -1.23 -10.20 7.06
C ILE A 46 -2.72 -9.98 6.82
N ASP A 47 -3.24 -8.86 7.29
CA ASP A 47 -4.61 -8.41 7.08
C ASP A 47 -4.78 -7.73 5.71
N ILE A 48 -6.01 -7.69 5.21
CA ILE A 48 -6.36 -7.15 3.90
C ILE A 48 -7.18 -5.88 4.07
N LEU A 49 -6.75 -4.79 3.42
CA LEU A 49 -7.54 -3.60 3.15
C LEU A 49 -7.91 -3.60 1.65
N TYR A 50 -9.19 -3.78 1.32
CA TYR A 50 -9.62 -3.78 -0.07
C TYR A 50 -10.06 -2.38 -0.51
N GLY A 51 -9.36 -1.81 -1.48
CA GLY A 51 -9.63 -0.48 -2.06
C GLY A 51 -10.41 -0.49 -3.37
N GLY A 52 -10.69 -1.68 -3.93
CA GLY A 52 -11.41 -1.80 -5.19
C GLY A 52 -12.92 -1.58 -5.07
N SER A 53 -13.58 -1.26 -6.18
CA SER A 53 -15.04 -1.04 -6.26
C SER A 53 -15.83 -2.31 -6.60
N ASN A 54 -15.19 -3.47 -6.71
CA ASN A 54 -15.86 -4.73 -7.05
C ASN A 54 -16.34 -5.44 -5.79
N TYR A 55 -17.62 -5.29 -5.49
CA TYR A 55 -18.28 -5.96 -4.35
C TYR A 55 -18.28 -7.49 -4.45
N ILE A 56 -18.30 -8.04 -5.66
CA ILE A 56 -18.28 -9.48 -5.87
C ILE A 56 -16.92 -10.04 -5.47
N PHE A 57 -15.83 -9.39 -5.89
CA PHE A 57 -14.48 -9.80 -5.49
C PHE A 57 -14.26 -9.61 -3.97
N LEU A 58 -14.73 -8.50 -3.41
CA LEU A 58 -14.75 -8.31 -1.95
C LEU A 58 -15.51 -9.44 -1.25
N GLY A 59 -16.66 -9.85 -1.77
CA GLY A 59 -17.41 -10.98 -1.25
C GLY A 59 -16.59 -12.27 -1.21
N TYR A 60 -15.84 -12.58 -2.26
CA TYR A 60 -14.93 -13.74 -2.28
C TYR A 60 -13.78 -13.62 -1.30
N LEU A 61 -13.20 -12.43 -1.13
CA LEU A 61 -12.17 -12.20 -0.12
C LEU A 61 -12.71 -12.41 1.30
N LEU A 62 -13.92 -11.89 1.58
CA LEU A 62 -14.57 -12.05 2.87
C LEU A 62 -14.93 -13.52 3.15
N ASP A 63 -15.45 -14.23 2.16
CA ASP A 63 -15.82 -15.65 2.27
C ASP A 63 -14.55 -16.51 2.51
N ALA A 64 -13.48 -16.25 1.76
CA ALA A 64 -12.20 -16.92 1.97
C ALA A 64 -11.64 -16.67 3.39
N ALA A 65 -11.78 -15.44 3.89
CA ALA A 65 -11.26 -15.05 5.20
C ALA A 65 -12.05 -15.63 6.38
N GLN A 66 -13.31 -16.08 6.18
CA GLN A 66 -14.10 -16.69 7.26
C GLN A 66 -13.47 -17.94 7.86
N ASN A 67 -12.76 -18.70 7.05
CA ASN A 67 -12.09 -19.94 7.45
C ASN A 67 -10.63 -19.75 7.87
N GLU A 68 -10.12 -18.54 7.74
CA GLU A 68 -8.73 -18.17 8.00
C GLU A 68 -8.68 -17.03 9.05
N ARG A 69 -7.51 -16.76 9.60
CA ARG A 69 -7.33 -15.71 10.62
C ARG A 69 -7.00 -14.33 10.05
N THR A 70 -7.23 -14.14 8.77
CA THR A 70 -6.99 -12.88 8.07
C THR A 70 -8.20 -11.97 8.20
N ASN A 71 -8.01 -10.74 8.67
CA ASN A 71 -9.07 -9.74 8.68
C ASN A 71 -9.16 -9.06 7.31
N VAL A 72 -10.37 -8.88 6.82
CA VAL A 72 -10.65 -8.14 5.59
C VAL A 72 -11.46 -6.89 5.92
N THR A 73 -10.89 -5.74 5.65
CA THR A 73 -11.53 -4.42 5.77
C THR A 73 -11.69 -3.82 4.38
N SER A 74 -12.70 -3.03 4.14
CA SER A 74 -12.89 -2.38 2.85
C SER A 74 -13.03 -0.86 3.00
N ALA A 75 -12.36 -0.13 2.11
CA ALA A 75 -12.47 1.30 1.94
C ALA A 75 -13.22 1.58 0.64
N LEU A 76 -14.48 2.01 0.72
CA LEU A 76 -15.35 2.18 -0.44
C LEU A 76 -15.86 3.61 -0.58
N ASN A 77 -15.85 4.10 -1.83
CA ASN A 77 -16.15 5.48 -2.18
C ASN A 77 -17.62 5.76 -2.55
N TYR A 78 -18.57 4.85 -2.27
CA TYR A 78 -19.93 5.05 -2.73
C TYR A 78 -20.90 5.42 -1.61
N PRO A 79 -21.68 6.53 -1.78
CA PRO A 79 -22.70 6.95 -0.81
C PRO A 79 -23.91 6.02 -0.73
N THR A 80 -23.95 4.91 -1.47
CA THR A 80 -25.15 4.08 -1.68
C THR A 80 -24.97 2.61 -1.34
N VAL A 81 -24.03 2.21 -0.52
CA VAL A 81 -24.08 0.84 0.00
C VAL A 81 -24.84 0.83 1.31
N ARG A 82 -26.14 0.59 1.20
CA ARG A 82 -26.89 0.04 2.33
C ARG A 82 -26.16 -1.24 2.76
N THR A 83 -25.90 -1.35 4.03
CA THR A 83 -25.41 -2.55 4.71
C THR A 83 -26.39 -3.72 4.49
N SER A 84 -26.48 -4.23 3.28
CA SER A 84 -27.05 -5.53 3.00
C SER A 84 -25.93 -6.53 3.29
N SER A 85 -26.16 -7.35 4.29
CA SER A 85 -25.33 -8.46 4.73
C SER A 85 -24.76 -9.22 3.54
N ILE A 86 -23.53 -8.92 3.15
CA ILE A 86 -22.76 -9.79 2.26
C ILE A 86 -22.25 -10.89 3.19
N GLY A 87 -23.02 -12.01 3.24
CA GLY A 87 -22.61 -13.26 3.85
C GLY A 87 -22.00 -13.13 5.25
N GLY A 88 -22.76 -12.71 6.28
CA GLY A 88 -22.40 -12.93 7.69
C GLY A 88 -21.04 -12.43 8.22
N SER A 89 -20.19 -11.90 7.40
CA SER A 89 -18.84 -11.46 7.76
C SER A 89 -18.82 -9.98 8.15
N THR A 90 -18.26 -9.70 9.30
CA THR A 90 -18.09 -8.35 9.85
C THR A 90 -16.88 -7.67 9.19
N GLY A 91 -16.99 -7.37 7.90
CA GLY A 91 -16.03 -6.46 7.27
C GLY A 91 -16.37 -5.02 7.66
N LEU A 92 -15.46 -4.29 8.27
CA LEU A 92 -15.64 -2.86 8.53
C LEU A 92 -15.66 -2.13 7.20
N MET A 93 -16.83 -1.55 6.83
CA MET A 93 -16.94 -0.71 5.65
C MET A 93 -16.78 0.75 6.07
N LEU A 94 -15.74 1.40 5.58
CA LEU A 94 -15.49 2.81 5.82
C LEU A 94 -15.93 3.62 4.62
N GLN A 95 -16.77 4.61 4.86
CA GLN A 95 -17.28 5.51 3.83
C GLN A 95 -16.38 6.75 3.74
N ALA A 96 -15.66 6.88 2.64
CA ALA A 96 -14.91 8.09 2.34
C ALA A 96 -15.84 9.13 1.64
N GLN A 97 -15.58 10.41 1.88
CA GLN A 97 -16.37 11.51 1.28
C GLN A 97 -16.00 11.76 -0.18
N SER A 98 -14.80 11.41 -0.58
CA SER A 98 -14.30 11.53 -1.95
C SER A 98 -13.38 10.38 -2.33
N VAL A 99 -13.09 10.23 -3.64
CA VAL A 99 -12.10 9.27 -4.16
C VAL A 99 -10.72 9.55 -3.57
N HIS A 100 -10.39 10.83 -3.39
CA HIS A 100 -9.10 11.25 -2.84
C HIS A 100 -8.97 10.92 -1.35
N ASP A 101 -10.02 11.17 -0.55
CA ASP A 101 -10.02 10.80 0.87
C ASP A 101 -9.90 9.29 1.06
N ASN A 102 -10.50 8.49 0.17
CA ASN A 102 -10.36 7.05 0.18
C ASN A 102 -8.91 6.63 -0.07
N LEU A 103 -8.25 7.25 -1.04
CA LEU A 103 -6.86 6.94 -1.35
C LEU A 103 -5.93 7.31 -0.18
N ILE A 104 -6.14 8.48 0.44
CA ILE A 104 -5.43 8.88 1.66
C ILE A 104 -5.66 7.87 2.78
N TYR A 105 -6.91 7.43 2.97
CA TYR A 105 -7.23 6.41 3.97
C TYR A 105 -6.47 5.10 3.71
N MET A 106 -6.47 4.61 2.47
CA MET A 106 -5.76 3.40 2.07
C MET A 106 -4.25 3.53 2.32
N VAL A 107 -3.66 4.68 1.95
CA VAL A 107 -2.24 4.93 2.21
C VAL A 107 -1.94 4.95 3.71
N ASN A 108 -2.78 5.54 4.54
CA ASN A 108 -2.52 5.64 5.98
C ASN A 108 -2.70 4.32 6.73
N ASN A 109 -3.56 3.42 6.23
CA ASN A 109 -3.97 2.20 6.95
C ASN A 109 -3.44 0.90 6.33
N SER A 110 -2.46 0.96 5.44
CA SER A 110 -1.77 -0.20 4.90
C SER A 110 -0.25 -0.04 4.98
N ASP A 111 0.48 -1.15 4.92
CA ASP A 111 1.94 -1.18 4.93
C ASP A 111 2.52 -1.40 3.54
N ALA A 112 1.72 -1.92 2.61
CA ALA A 112 2.09 -2.19 1.22
C ALA A 112 0.85 -2.20 0.32
N PHE A 113 1.06 -2.10 -0.98
CA PHE A 113 0.01 -2.14 -2.00
C PHE A 113 0.21 -3.32 -2.94
N ILE A 114 -0.84 -4.12 -3.13
CA ILE A 114 -0.91 -5.18 -4.15
C ILE A 114 -1.94 -4.77 -5.18
N VAL A 115 -1.51 -4.64 -6.42
CA VAL A 115 -2.36 -4.21 -7.52
C VAL A 115 -2.70 -5.38 -8.42
N LEU A 116 -3.98 -5.63 -8.57
CA LEU A 116 -4.55 -6.61 -9.49
C LEU A 116 -4.88 -5.98 -10.84
N PRO A 117 -4.97 -6.77 -11.92
CA PRO A 117 -5.51 -6.31 -13.19
C PRO A 117 -6.81 -5.51 -13.00
N GLY A 118 -6.91 -4.36 -13.68
CA GLY A 118 -8.04 -3.47 -13.52
C GLY A 118 -8.14 -2.42 -14.63
N GLY A 119 -9.15 -1.57 -14.55
CA GLY A 119 -9.38 -0.52 -15.55
C GLY A 119 -8.80 0.83 -15.13
N TYR A 120 -9.39 1.91 -15.69
CA TYR A 120 -8.95 3.29 -15.45
C TYR A 120 -8.93 3.70 -13.97
N GLY A 121 -9.87 3.20 -13.15
CA GLY A 121 -9.86 3.46 -11.71
C GLY A 121 -8.59 2.93 -11.05
N THR A 122 -8.22 1.69 -11.37
CA THR A 122 -7.01 1.05 -10.87
C THR A 122 -5.74 1.78 -11.35
N LEU A 123 -5.68 2.16 -12.63
CA LEU A 123 -4.56 2.93 -13.16
C LEU A 123 -4.42 4.29 -12.48
N ASN A 124 -5.55 4.98 -12.25
CA ASN A 124 -5.55 6.23 -11.50
C ASN A 124 -5.01 6.05 -10.08
N GLU A 125 -5.42 5.00 -9.38
CA GLU A 125 -4.91 4.68 -8.04
C GLU A 125 -3.40 4.39 -8.08
N ILE A 126 -2.93 3.54 -9.01
CA ILE A 126 -1.51 3.22 -9.20
C ILE A 126 -0.68 4.50 -9.36
N PHE A 127 -1.07 5.35 -10.31
CA PHE A 127 -0.29 6.55 -10.62
C PHE A 127 -0.30 7.57 -9.49
N ASN A 128 -1.41 7.71 -8.75
CA ASN A 128 -1.45 8.58 -7.59
C ASN A 128 -0.52 8.09 -6.48
N ILE A 129 -0.63 6.81 -6.06
CA ILE A 129 0.22 6.28 -4.99
C ILE A 129 1.70 6.25 -5.40
N THR A 130 2.00 5.95 -6.68
CA THR A 130 3.37 5.98 -7.20
C THR A 130 3.94 7.40 -7.20
N SER A 131 3.16 8.40 -7.65
CA SER A 131 3.56 9.81 -7.61
C SER A 131 3.76 10.33 -6.19
N TRP A 132 3.01 9.81 -5.23
CA TRP A 132 3.20 10.15 -3.82
C TRP A 132 4.46 9.49 -3.24
N ALA A 133 4.76 8.26 -3.64
CA ALA A 133 6.01 7.59 -3.26
C ALA A 133 7.24 8.29 -3.87
N GLU A 134 7.18 8.70 -5.14
CA GLU A 134 8.24 9.46 -5.80
C GLU A 134 8.55 10.79 -5.11
N ARG A 135 7.56 11.39 -4.46
CA ARG A 135 7.69 12.64 -3.71
C ARG A 135 7.90 12.45 -2.21
N ASP A 136 8.24 11.26 -1.78
CA ASP A 136 8.50 10.87 -0.38
C ASP A 136 7.31 11.10 0.58
N PHE A 137 6.06 11.19 0.09
CA PHE A 137 4.89 11.21 0.97
C PHE A 137 4.67 9.86 1.66
N HIS A 138 5.16 8.77 1.08
CA HIS A 138 5.26 7.46 1.72
C HIS A 138 6.38 6.63 1.09
N THR A 139 6.83 5.60 1.82
CA THR A 139 7.88 4.68 1.36
C THR A 139 7.37 3.24 1.24
N LYS A 140 6.05 3.07 1.20
CA LYS A 140 5.41 1.75 1.17
C LYS A 140 5.61 1.10 -0.20
N PRO A 141 5.98 -0.18 -0.26
CA PRO A 141 6.18 -0.88 -1.53
C PRO A 141 4.86 -1.02 -2.30
N ILE A 142 4.95 -0.89 -3.62
CA ILE A 142 3.83 -1.00 -4.55
C ILE A 142 4.13 -2.15 -5.51
N GLY A 143 3.32 -3.19 -5.47
CA GLY A 143 3.51 -4.39 -6.28
C GLY A 143 2.39 -4.63 -7.27
N LEU A 144 2.75 -4.81 -8.54
CA LEU A 144 1.86 -5.23 -9.61
C LEU A 144 1.87 -6.75 -9.71
N LEU A 145 0.72 -7.39 -9.55
CA LEU A 145 0.57 -8.81 -9.79
C LEU A 145 0.25 -9.02 -11.27
N ASN A 146 1.25 -9.47 -12.04
CA ASN A 146 1.21 -9.51 -13.50
C ASN A 146 0.50 -10.77 -14.05
N ILE A 147 -0.72 -10.98 -13.63
CA ILE A 147 -1.54 -12.12 -14.05
C ILE A 147 -1.75 -12.06 -15.55
N ASN A 148 -1.40 -13.14 -16.24
CA ASN A 148 -1.50 -13.25 -17.71
C ASN A 148 -0.80 -12.09 -18.46
N ASN A 149 0.30 -11.59 -17.95
CA ASN A 149 1.07 -10.48 -18.52
C ASN A 149 0.28 -9.17 -18.70
N PHE A 150 -0.76 -8.96 -17.90
CA PHE A 150 -1.66 -7.80 -18.01
C PHE A 150 -0.92 -6.46 -17.91
N PHE A 151 0.10 -6.36 -17.06
CA PHE A 151 0.85 -5.12 -16.86
C PHE A 151 2.09 -4.99 -17.75
N SER A 152 2.41 -5.98 -18.58
CA SER A 152 3.65 -5.99 -19.39
C SER A 152 3.76 -4.79 -20.32
N ASP A 153 2.69 -4.42 -21.03
CA ASP A 153 2.70 -3.26 -21.93
C ASP A 153 2.80 -1.94 -21.17
N LEU A 154 2.15 -1.84 -20.00
CA LEU A 154 2.28 -0.68 -19.12
C LEU A 154 3.73 -0.50 -18.67
N LEU A 155 4.38 -1.58 -18.26
CA LEU A 155 5.77 -1.53 -17.82
C LEU A 155 6.71 -1.15 -18.97
N THR A 156 6.49 -1.71 -20.17
CA THR A 156 7.23 -1.33 -21.39
C THR A 156 7.06 0.16 -21.68
N PHE A 157 5.85 0.69 -21.56
CA PHE A 157 5.61 2.13 -21.74
C PHE A 157 6.38 2.98 -20.73
N LEU A 158 6.41 2.57 -19.46
CA LEU A 158 7.17 3.26 -18.42
C LEU A 158 8.68 3.16 -18.64
N ASP A 159 9.18 2.01 -19.12
CA ASP A 159 10.58 1.81 -19.49
C ASP A 159 11.00 2.75 -20.65
N GLN A 160 10.14 2.94 -21.64
CA GLN A 160 10.35 3.96 -22.68
C GLN A 160 10.41 5.38 -22.08
N GLY A 161 9.60 5.65 -21.04
CA GLY A 161 9.67 6.90 -20.29
C GLY A 161 11.04 7.12 -19.65
N VAL A 162 11.69 6.06 -19.18
CA VAL A 162 13.07 6.10 -18.65
C VAL A 162 14.07 6.37 -19.77
N ASP A 163 13.98 5.65 -20.89
CA ASP A 163 14.87 5.82 -22.03
C ASP A 163 14.84 7.25 -22.58
N HIS A 164 13.65 7.85 -22.63
CA HIS A 164 13.44 9.23 -23.06
C HIS A 164 13.68 10.27 -21.94
N LYS A 165 14.10 9.84 -20.75
CA LYS A 165 14.39 10.71 -19.59
C LYS A 165 13.20 11.50 -19.04
N PHE A 166 11.97 11.04 -19.26
CA PHE A 166 10.77 11.56 -18.63
C PHE A 166 10.56 10.99 -17.22
N ILE A 167 11.07 9.79 -16.97
CA ILE A 167 11.00 9.07 -15.70
C ILE A 167 12.42 8.74 -15.29
N SER A 168 12.76 8.92 -14.00
CA SER A 168 14.05 8.45 -13.50
C SER A 168 14.03 6.93 -13.24
N GLN A 169 15.18 6.26 -13.31
CA GLN A 169 15.24 4.84 -12.98
C GLN A 169 14.73 4.56 -11.53
N PRO A 170 15.13 5.31 -10.50
CA PRO A 170 14.57 5.13 -9.17
C PRO A 170 13.05 5.29 -9.10
N SER A 171 12.46 6.22 -9.86
CA SER A 171 11.00 6.40 -9.93
C SER A 171 10.30 5.21 -10.60
N ARG A 172 10.93 4.63 -11.64
CA ARG A 172 10.43 3.42 -12.30
C ARG A 172 10.48 2.19 -11.38
N ASP A 173 11.53 2.09 -10.56
CA ASP A 173 11.74 0.98 -9.64
C ASP A 173 10.78 0.98 -8.43
N ILE A 174 10.00 2.04 -8.24
CA ILE A 174 8.93 2.07 -7.23
C ILE A 174 7.90 0.97 -7.51
N LEU A 175 7.61 0.68 -8.78
CA LEU A 175 6.67 -0.35 -9.18
C LEU A 175 7.36 -1.72 -9.30
N ILE A 176 7.12 -2.57 -8.31
CA ILE A 176 7.59 -3.96 -8.26
C ILE A 176 6.62 -4.81 -9.05
N CYS A 177 7.10 -5.61 -10.00
CA CYS A 177 6.24 -6.50 -10.79
C CYS A 177 6.65 -7.95 -10.61
N VAL A 178 5.69 -8.83 -10.38
CA VAL A 178 5.86 -10.29 -10.24
C VAL A 178 4.55 -11.01 -10.60
N ASP A 179 4.65 -12.33 -10.75
CA ASP A 179 3.52 -13.18 -11.17
C ASP A 179 2.80 -13.83 -9.99
N THR A 180 3.42 -13.88 -8.80
CA THR A 180 2.85 -14.54 -7.61
C THR A 180 2.85 -13.65 -6.38
N VAL A 181 1.88 -13.89 -5.48
CA VAL A 181 1.79 -13.18 -4.19
C VAL A 181 3.00 -13.49 -3.31
N ALA A 182 3.47 -14.73 -3.31
CA ALA A 182 4.62 -15.15 -2.50
C ALA A 182 5.88 -14.37 -2.89
N ASP A 183 6.19 -14.29 -4.20
CA ASP A 183 7.33 -13.52 -4.69
C ASP A 183 7.19 -12.03 -4.38
N LEU A 184 5.95 -11.51 -4.42
CA LEU A 184 5.68 -10.12 -4.10
C LEU A 184 6.00 -9.82 -2.64
N LEU A 185 5.56 -10.67 -1.71
CA LEU A 185 5.85 -10.51 -0.28
C LEU A 185 7.35 -10.56 0.02
N ILE A 186 8.10 -11.44 -0.65
CA ILE A 186 9.56 -11.49 -0.53
C ILE A 186 10.19 -10.17 -0.98
N LYS A 187 9.79 -9.64 -2.13
CA LYS A 187 10.29 -8.36 -2.64
C LYS A 187 9.90 -7.17 -1.75
N PHE A 188 8.71 -7.19 -1.17
CA PHE A 188 8.27 -6.17 -0.21
C PHE A 188 9.13 -6.15 1.05
N GLN A 189 9.45 -7.31 1.60
CA GLN A 189 10.35 -7.40 2.77
C GLN A 189 11.74 -6.88 2.45
N ALA A 190 12.28 -7.20 1.26
CA ALA A 190 13.57 -6.69 0.81
C ALA A 190 13.54 -5.15 0.67
N HIS A 191 12.49 -4.59 0.04
CA HIS A 191 12.31 -3.15 -0.12
C HIS A 191 12.28 -2.42 1.23
N ILE A 192 11.49 -2.90 2.18
CA ILE A 192 11.39 -2.32 3.53
C ILE A 192 12.73 -2.40 4.25
N SER A 193 13.46 -3.49 4.11
CA SER A 193 14.76 -3.67 4.74
C SER A 193 15.78 -2.64 4.24
N VAL A 194 15.82 -2.40 2.92
CA VAL A 194 16.69 -1.38 2.31
C VAL A 194 16.33 0.01 2.80
N LYS A 195 15.06 0.38 2.76
CA LYS A 195 14.59 1.70 3.22
C LYS A 195 14.88 1.95 4.70
N ASN A 196 14.75 0.94 5.55
CA ASN A 196 15.11 1.03 6.96
C ASN A 196 16.62 1.27 7.19
N LEU A 197 17.49 0.72 6.33
CA LEU A 197 18.92 0.97 6.38
C LEU A 197 19.27 2.40 5.94
N GLU A 198 18.65 2.90 4.87
CA GLU A 198 18.84 4.27 4.39
C GLU A 198 18.46 5.30 5.48
N VAL A 199 17.32 5.10 6.15
CA VAL A 199 16.87 5.97 7.25
C VAL A 199 17.85 5.96 8.41
N LYS A 200 18.36 4.79 8.80
CA LYS A 200 19.37 4.70 9.88
C LYS A 200 20.69 5.41 9.51
N ALA A 201 21.10 5.34 8.25
CA ALA A 201 22.31 6.00 7.77
C ALA A 201 22.18 7.53 7.75
N HIS A 202 20.98 8.08 7.58
CA HIS A 202 20.71 9.52 7.55
C HIS A 202 20.32 10.13 8.89
N GLN A 203 20.22 9.35 9.98
CA GLN A 203 20.05 9.91 11.31
C GLN A 203 21.35 10.60 11.73
N PRO A 204 21.37 11.93 12.01
CA PRO A 204 22.54 12.59 12.56
C PRO A 204 22.90 11.90 13.86
N GLN A 205 24.13 11.39 13.97
CA GLN A 205 24.67 10.98 15.26
C GLN A 205 24.50 12.17 16.19
N ALA A 206 23.76 12.02 17.27
CA ALA A 206 23.64 13.02 18.31
C ALA A 206 25.07 13.25 18.87
N ILE A 207 25.74 14.25 18.30
CA ILE A 207 27.01 14.74 18.84
C ILE A 207 26.68 15.25 20.22
N GLY A 208 27.20 14.55 21.23
CA GLY A 208 27.01 14.86 22.63
C GLY A 208 27.40 16.30 22.95
N ALA A 209 26.47 17.19 22.94
CA ALA A 209 26.64 18.55 23.44
C ALA A 209 26.52 18.58 24.96
N LYS A 210 27.53 18.05 25.65
CA LYS A 210 27.88 18.54 27.00
C LYS A 210 28.59 19.87 26.83
N ARG A 211 27.86 20.96 26.88
CA ARG A 211 28.34 22.26 27.38
C ARG A 211 27.21 23.00 28.03
N LYS A 212 26.97 22.70 29.30
CA LYS A 212 26.42 23.66 30.24
C LYS A 212 27.46 24.78 30.39
N ARG A 213 27.21 25.92 29.78
CA ARG A 213 27.74 27.20 30.28
C ARG A 213 26.69 27.77 31.21
N SER A 214 26.97 27.74 32.51
CA SER A 214 26.34 28.58 33.51
C SER A 214 26.64 30.04 33.12
N LEU A 215 25.61 30.79 32.77
CA LEU A 215 25.67 32.25 32.78
C LEU A 215 25.44 32.68 34.22
N ASP A 216 26.48 33.23 34.83
CA ASP A 216 26.36 33.95 36.08
C ASP A 216 25.54 35.23 35.88
N PRO A 217 24.59 35.55 36.78
CA PRO A 217 23.79 36.75 36.68
C PRO A 217 24.46 37.89 37.48
N LEU A 218 25.59 38.41 37.02
CA LEU A 218 26.21 39.62 37.59
C LEU A 218 27.12 40.26 36.54
N ASP A 219 26.51 41.14 35.72
CA ASP A 219 27.17 42.34 35.21
C ASP A 219 26.11 43.25 34.52
N LEU A 220 25.31 43.90 35.36
CA LEU A 220 24.58 45.11 34.98
C LEU A 220 24.90 46.15 36.02
N SER A 221 26.04 46.82 35.87
CA SER A 221 26.32 48.12 36.45
C SER A 221 27.36 48.84 35.58
N LEU A 222 26.88 49.71 34.77
CA LEU A 222 27.29 51.07 34.40
C LEU A 222 26.77 51.42 33.00
#